data_0b4f6a05258b37bac79f605a7cd7dafb
#
_entry.id   0b4f6a05258b37bac79f605a7cd7dafb
#
_cell.length_a   1.000
_cell.length_b   1.000
_cell.length_c   1.000
_cell.angle_alpha   90.00
_cell.angle_beta   90.00
_cell.angle_gamma   90.00
#
_symmetry.space_group_name_H-M   'P 1'
#
loop_
_entity.id
_entity.type
_entity.pdbx_description
1 polymer ?
#
loop_
_entity_poly.entity_id
_entity_poly.type
_entity_poly.pdbx_seq_one_letter_code
_entity_poly.pdbx_strand_id
1 'polypeptide(L)'
;MKKSNAFMIILGILFISFNLRAPITAVGSISEMIEQEYALSKAAAGFITTLPLIAFAVVSPFVSSISEKIGHAKTMLIGLIFILGGIACRSFTGVYGLFIGTAIIGVGIAIGNVIIPAIIKLHFSDKVGMVTSIYTSGMCIFAAVGAGVSVPLAKGMGLGWKNTLFVWFFLTIITILIWLPQVKGDKNVQAAKTEKKNVSSIWKSPLAWWVTLFMGAQSLLFYSLVAWLPTIVVSKGLTEAFAGNMALLFQLMAIPATLVIPMLCDKIKDQRVLVFAVCVIYAAGMALFLVGQTAVLMTIAVVLMSIGMGGSISLSIAFISLRSPNSERASQLSGMSQSAGYLFAAVGPILTGFIYDLKTTWTIPVVLFIILIVFLAFCGNFAGRGIIKED
;
A
#
# COMPACT_ATOMS: atom_id res chain seq x y z
N MET A 1 -6.58 -11.27 26.30
CA MET A 1 -6.67 -12.22 25.17
C MET A 1 -5.83 -13.46 25.48
N LYS A 2 -6.31 -14.70 25.22
CA LYS A 2 -5.46 -15.90 25.37
C LYS A 2 -4.32 -15.81 24.34
N LYS A 3 -3.08 -16.18 24.71
CA LYS A 3 -1.88 -16.12 23.84
C LYS A 3 -2.09 -16.81 22.48
N SER A 4 -2.85 -17.89 22.45
CA SER A 4 -3.20 -18.64 21.22
C SER A 4 -4.04 -17.81 20.24
N ASN A 5 -5.01 -17.01 20.71
CA ASN A 5 -5.83 -16.18 19.85
C ASN A 5 -5.04 -15.00 19.25
N ALA A 6 -4.12 -14.40 20.03
CA ALA A 6 -3.26 -13.33 19.55
C ALA A 6 -2.35 -13.80 18.39
N PHE A 7 -1.74 -14.97 18.56
CA PHE A 7 -0.88 -15.55 17.51
C PHE A 7 -1.65 -15.80 16.21
N MET A 8 -2.85 -16.38 16.31
CA MET A 8 -3.69 -16.64 15.12
C MET A 8 -4.12 -15.36 14.39
N ILE A 9 -4.40 -14.27 15.12
CA ILE A 9 -4.73 -12.98 14.51
C ILE A 9 -3.51 -12.41 13.80
N ILE A 10 -2.32 -12.43 14.42
CA ILE A 10 -1.07 -11.95 13.81
C ILE A 10 -0.74 -12.76 12.55
N LEU A 11 -0.86 -14.08 12.62
CA LEU A 11 -0.67 -14.96 11.47
C LEU A 11 -1.66 -14.63 10.34
N GLY A 12 -2.93 -14.40 10.70
CA GLY A 12 -3.95 -13.96 9.74
C GLY A 12 -3.59 -12.63 9.08
N ILE A 13 -3.20 -11.61 9.87
CA ILE A 13 -2.76 -10.30 9.37
C ILE A 13 -1.57 -10.45 8.40
N LEU A 14 -0.58 -11.28 8.76
CA LEU A 14 0.58 -11.54 7.92
C LEU A 14 0.17 -12.16 6.57
N PHE A 15 -0.65 -13.22 6.58
CA PHE A 15 -1.09 -13.87 5.34
C PHE A 15 -2.02 -12.97 4.50
N ILE A 16 -2.85 -12.15 5.14
CA ILE A 16 -3.65 -11.13 4.44
C ILE A 16 -2.72 -10.15 3.74
N SER A 17 -1.66 -9.66 4.40
CA SER A 17 -0.73 -8.69 3.82
C SER A 17 -0.08 -9.19 2.51
N PHE A 18 0.17 -10.48 2.41
CA PHE A 18 0.67 -11.13 1.20
C PHE A 18 -0.29 -10.97 0.02
N ASN A 19 -1.58 -11.16 0.28
CA ASN A 19 -2.64 -11.05 -0.74
C ASN A 19 -2.94 -9.61 -1.16
N LEU A 20 -2.59 -8.61 -0.34
CA LEU A 20 -2.84 -7.21 -0.67
C LEU A 20 -1.84 -6.64 -1.70
N ARG A 21 -0.73 -7.33 -1.97
CA ARG A 21 0.31 -6.82 -2.89
C ARG A 21 0.66 -7.77 -4.02
N ALA A 22 0.90 -9.07 -3.75
CA ALA A 22 1.35 -10.01 -4.75
C ALA A 22 0.46 -10.07 -6.01
N PRO A 23 -0.89 -10.13 -5.91
CA PRO A 23 -1.74 -10.20 -7.10
C PRO A 23 -1.68 -8.96 -8.00
N ILE A 24 -1.28 -7.80 -7.47
CA ILE A 24 -1.11 -6.56 -8.25
C ILE A 24 0.28 -6.51 -8.87
N THR A 25 1.33 -6.71 -8.07
CA THR A 25 2.72 -6.54 -8.52
C THR A 25 3.15 -7.60 -9.52
N ALA A 26 2.56 -8.79 -9.46
CA ALA A 26 2.78 -9.86 -10.42
C ALA A 26 2.43 -9.47 -11.87
N VAL A 27 1.42 -8.63 -12.07
CA VAL A 27 0.97 -8.20 -13.41
C VAL A 27 2.03 -7.40 -14.15
N GLY A 28 2.69 -6.47 -13.47
CA GLY A 28 3.67 -5.58 -14.09
C GLY A 28 4.81 -6.32 -14.78
N SER A 29 5.33 -7.38 -14.16
CA SER A 29 6.47 -8.15 -14.68
C SER A 29 6.14 -8.99 -15.91
N ILE A 30 4.87 -9.27 -16.18
CA ILE A 30 4.40 -10.11 -17.29
C ILE A 30 3.42 -9.36 -18.20
N SER A 31 3.35 -8.04 -18.08
CA SER A 31 2.45 -7.18 -18.87
C SER A 31 2.68 -7.33 -20.37
N GLU A 32 3.94 -7.46 -20.81
CA GLU A 32 4.28 -7.64 -22.22
C GLU A 32 3.65 -8.90 -22.82
N MET A 33 3.62 -10.01 -22.08
CA MET A 33 2.97 -11.25 -22.54
C MET A 33 1.44 -11.06 -22.68
N ILE A 34 0.84 -10.29 -21.78
CA ILE A 34 -0.59 -9.96 -21.82
C ILE A 34 -0.90 -9.03 -23.01
N GLU A 35 -0.04 -8.01 -23.22
CA GLU A 35 -0.14 -7.08 -24.34
C GLU A 35 -0.09 -7.81 -25.68
N GLN A 36 0.86 -8.75 -25.83
CA GLN A 36 1.02 -9.53 -27.05
C GLN A 36 -0.18 -10.46 -27.32
N GLU A 37 -0.69 -11.16 -26.30
CA GLU A 37 -1.81 -12.11 -26.48
C GLU A 37 -3.13 -11.42 -26.84
N TYR A 38 -3.40 -10.25 -26.24
CA TYR A 38 -4.66 -9.53 -26.44
C TYR A 38 -4.55 -8.31 -27.35
N ALA A 39 -3.40 -8.09 -27.98
CA ALA A 39 -3.11 -6.92 -28.82
C ALA A 39 -3.46 -5.59 -28.12
N LEU A 40 -3.12 -5.48 -26.82
CA LEU A 40 -3.43 -4.28 -26.03
C LEU A 40 -2.46 -3.16 -26.34
N SER A 41 -2.98 -1.92 -26.37
CA SER A 41 -2.15 -0.73 -26.36
C SER A 41 -1.42 -0.56 -25.03
N LYS A 42 -0.30 0.17 -25.01
CA LYS A 42 0.43 0.51 -23.77
C LYS A 42 -0.47 1.22 -22.73
N ALA A 43 -1.36 2.08 -23.22
CA ALA A 43 -2.34 2.75 -22.36
C ALA A 43 -3.32 1.76 -21.70
N ALA A 44 -3.82 0.77 -22.45
CA ALA A 44 -4.71 -0.27 -21.91
C ALA A 44 -3.99 -1.17 -20.90
N ALA A 45 -2.72 -1.53 -21.16
CA ALA A 45 -1.89 -2.27 -20.22
C ALA A 45 -1.63 -1.46 -18.94
N GLY A 46 -1.32 -0.18 -19.06
CA GLY A 46 -1.19 0.75 -17.93
C GLY A 46 -2.47 0.88 -17.12
N PHE A 47 -3.64 0.84 -17.78
CA PHE A 47 -4.93 0.91 -17.10
C PHE A 47 -5.17 -0.29 -16.18
N ILE A 48 -4.67 -1.49 -16.51
CA ILE A 48 -4.75 -2.68 -15.63
C ILE A 48 -4.11 -2.41 -14.27
N THR A 49 -3.00 -1.69 -14.23
CA THR A 49 -2.29 -1.36 -12.98
C THR A 49 -2.94 -0.20 -12.22
N THR A 50 -3.68 0.67 -12.89
CA THR A 50 -4.39 1.81 -12.29
C THR A 50 -5.75 1.41 -11.71
N LEU A 51 -6.38 0.39 -12.28
CA LEU A 51 -7.72 -0.07 -11.87
C LEU A 51 -7.86 -0.36 -10.37
N PRO A 52 -6.91 -1.06 -9.71
CA PRO A 52 -6.96 -1.23 -8.26
C PRO A 52 -6.95 0.08 -7.48
N LEU A 53 -6.22 1.10 -7.92
CA LEU A 53 -6.18 2.41 -7.24
C LEU A 53 -7.53 3.12 -7.30
N ILE A 54 -8.21 3.03 -8.45
CA ILE A 54 -9.57 3.54 -8.60
C ILE A 54 -10.52 2.78 -7.67
N ALA A 55 -10.41 1.44 -7.61
CA ALA A 55 -11.20 0.65 -6.69
C ALA A 55 -10.95 1.05 -5.22
N PHE A 56 -9.69 1.32 -4.83
CA PHE A 56 -9.36 1.80 -3.48
C PHE A 56 -10.06 3.13 -3.19
N ALA A 57 -9.97 4.08 -4.09
CA ALA A 57 -10.57 5.40 -3.91
C ALA A 57 -12.10 5.33 -3.77
N VAL A 58 -12.76 4.53 -4.60
CA VAL A 58 -14.23 4.43 -4.65
C VAL A 58 -14.80 3.59 -3.52
N VAL A 59 -14.17 2.47 -3.18
CA VAL A 59 -14.74 1.47 -2.26
C VAL A 59 -14.43 1.78 -0.80
N SER A 60 -13.24 2.32 -0.51
CA SER A 60 -12.76 2.51 0.87
C SER A 60 -13.70 3.30 1.79
N PRO A 61 -14.43 4.35 1.34
CA PRO A 61 -15.35 5.09 2.20
C PRO A 61 -16.52 4.24 2.74
N PHE A 62 -16.92 3.22 1.99
CA PHE A 62 -18.07 2.39 2.34
C PHE A 62 -17.71 1.21 3.26
N VAL A 63 -16.43 0.84 3.28
CA VAL A 63 -15.96 -0.35 4.02
C VAL A 63 -16.18 -0.21 5.53
N SER A 64 -15.94 0.97 6.10
CA SER A 64 -16.17 1.22 7.53
C SER A 64 -17.63 0.99 7.91
N SER A 65 -18.57 1.55 7.14
CA SER A 65 -20.01 1.39 7.38
C SER A 65 -20.48 -0.07 7.25
N ILE A 66 -19.90 -0.84 6.34
CA ILE A 66 -20.15 -2.28 6.21
C ILE A 66 -19.60 -3.01 7.44
N SER A 67 -18.38 -2.70 7.83
CA SER A 67 -17.68 -3.30 8.96
C SER A 67 -18.38 -3.05 10.31
N GLU A 68 -18.95 -1.88 10.50
CA GLU A 68 -19.76 -1.55 11.68
C GLU A 68 -21.02 -2.43 11.81
N LYS A 69 -21.60 -2.85 10.66
CA LYS A 69 -22.82 -3.66 10.63
C LYS A 69 -22.55 -5.15 10.83
N ILE A 70 -21.53 -5.69 10.20
CA ILE A 70 -21.29 -7.13 10.13
C ILE A 70 -20.04 -7.60 10.90
N GLY A 71 -19.22 -6.67 11.41
CA GLY A 71 -17.97 -6.91 12.14
C GLY A 71 -16.73 -6.95 11.23
N HIS A 72 -15.56 -6.68 11.83
CA HIS A 72 -14.29 -6.57 11.10
C HIS A 72 -13.86 -7.90 10.47
N ALA A 73 -13.99 -9.00 11.21
CA ALA A 73 -13.54 -10.32 10.73
C ALA A 73 -14.36 -10.82 9.54
N LYS A 74 -15.67 -10.59 9.54
CA LYS A 74 -16.55 -10.97 8.40
C LYS A 74 -16.31 -10.07 7.19
N THR A 75 -16.14 -8.76 7.40
CA THR A 75 -15.81 -7.82 6.33
C THR A 75 -14.50 -8.19 5.66
N MET A 76 -13.49 -8.58 6.45
CA MET A 76 -12.20 -9.06 5.92
C MET A 76 -12.36 -10.35 5.10
N LEU A 77 -13.18 -11.31 5.57
CA LEU A 77 -13.47 -12.53 4.81
C LEU A 77 -14.12 -12.21 3.45
N ILE A 78 -15.05 -11.26 3.41
CA ILE A 78 -15.65 -10.78 2.15
C ILE A 78 -14.55 -10.22 1.23
N GLY A 79 -13.63 -9.42 1.76
CA GLY A 79 -12.48 -8.91 0.99
C GLY A 79 -11.63 -10.02 0.38
N LEU A 80 -11.34 -11.08 1.15
CA LEU A 80 -10.58 -12.23 0.65
C LEU A 80 -11.35 -13.01 -0.42
N ILE A 81 -12.67 -13.13 -0.30
CA ILE A 81 -13.53 -13.76 -1.32
C ILE A 81 -13.51 -12.94 -2.63
N PHE A 82 -13.53 -11.60 -2.54
CA PHE A 82 -13.37 -10.74 -3.71
C PHE A 82 -12.00 -10.94 -4.37
N ILE A 83 -10.90 -11.02 -3.61
CA ILE A 83 -9.57 -11.30 -4.15
C ILE A 83 -9.57 -12.66 -4.85
N LEU A 84 -10.10 -13.70 -4.21
CA LEU A 84 -10.15 -15.06 -4.75
C LEU A 84 -10.93 -15.13 -6.08
N GLY A 85 -12.15 -14.60 -6.08
CA GLY A 85 -13.02 -14.56 -7.27
C GLY A 85 -12.43 -13.70 -8.39
N GLY A 86 -11.83 -12.57 -8.02
CA GLY A 86 -11.16 -11.66 -8.95
C GLY A 86 -9.95 -12.30 -9.62
N ILE A 87 -9.12 -13.09 -8.89
CA ILE A 87 -8.00 -13.84 -9.46
C ILE A 87 -8.51 -14.86 -10.47
N ALA A 88 -9.54 -15.65 -10.13
CA ALA A 88 -10.12 -16.63 -11.04
C ALA A 88 -10.71 -15.96 -12.30
N CYS A 89 -11.49 -14.90 -12.13
CA CYS A 89 -12.06 -14.13 -13.23
C CYS A 89 -10.94 -13.59 -14.15
N ARG A 90 -9.94 -12.92 -13.57
CA ARG A 90 -8.82 -12.34 -14.33
C ARG A 90 -8.07 -13.35 -15.18
N SER A 91 -7.90 -14.57 -14.68
CA SER A 91 -7.06 -15.58 -15.32
C SER A 91 -7.77 -16.32 -16.45
N PHE A 92 -9.10 -16.51 -16.41
CA PHE A 92 -9.79 -17.46 -17.27
C PHE A 92 -10.93 -16.90 -18.11
N THR A 93 -11.35 -15.63 -17.97
CA THR A 93 -12.51 -15.09 -18.69
C THR A 93 -12.14 -14.07 -19.79
N GLY A 94 -10.96 -14.21 -20.39
CA GLY A 94 -10.52 -13.41 -21.54
C GLY A 94 -10.17 -11.96 -21.18
N VAL A 95 -10.12 -11.09 -22.18
CA VAL A 95 -9.72 -9.69 -22.00
C VAL A 95 -10.64 -8.91 -21.07
N TYR A 96 -11.94 -9.11 -21.18
CA TYR A 96 -12.90 -8.45 -20.26
C TYR A 96 -12.71 -8.92 -18.83
N GLY A 97 -12.47 -10.22 -18.63
CA GLY A 97 -12.17 -10.76 -17.32
C GLY A 97 -10.88 -10.29 -16.73
N LEU A 98 -9.88 -9.98 -17.56
CA LEU A 98 -8.63 -9.38 -17.13
C LEU A 98 -8.89 -8.04 -16.41
N PHE A 99 -9.70 -7.16 -16.99
CA PHE A 99 -10.04 -5.86 -16.40
C PHE A 99 -11.01 -6.00 -15.22
N ILE A 100 -12.13 -6.71 -15.41
CA ILE A 100 -13.15 -6.89 -14.37
C ILE A 100 -12.56 -7.62 -13.16
N GLY A 101 -11.82 -8.71 -13.38
CA GLY A 101 -11.17 -9.46 -12.32
C GLY A 101 -10.15 -8.62 -11.55
N THR A 102 -9.39 -7.77 -12.26
CA THR A 102 -8.44 -6.85 -11.61
C THR A 102 -9.17 -5.79 -10.78
N ALA A 103 -10.29 -5.26 -11.24
CA ALA A 103 -11.12 -4.35 -10.46
C ALA A 103 -11.68 -5.04 -9.21
N ILE A 104 -12.18 -6.27 -9.34
CA ILE A 104 -12.68 -7.08 -8.21
C ILE A 104 -11.57 -7.35 -7.19
N ILE A 105 -10.36 -7.69 -7.62
CA ILE A 105 -9.19 -7.81 -6.74
C ILE A 105 -8.94 -6.49 -6.01
N GLY A 106 -9.02 -5.36 -6.73
CA GLY A 106 -8.88 -4.02 -6.14
C GLY A 106 -9.91 -3.77 -5.03
N VAL A 107 -11.18 -4.14 -5.23
CA VAL A 107 -12.22 -4.05 -4.19
C VAL A 107 -11.84 -4.85 -2.94
N GLY A 108 -11.40 -6.10 -3.11
CA GLY A 108 -10.98 -6.95 -1.99
C GLY A 108 -9.78 -6.38 -1.23
N ILE A 109 -8.81 -5.81 -1.94
CA ILE A 109 -7.63 -5.17 -1.34
C ILE A 109 -8.02 -3.87 -0.62
N ALA A 110 -8.94 -3.06 -1.17
CA ALA A 110 -9.47 -1.88 -0.49
C ALA A 110 -10.08 -2.23 0.87
N ILE A 111 -10.86 -3.31 0.92
CA ILE A 111 -11.42 -3.83 2.17
C ILE A 111 -10.30 -4.18 3.16
N GLY A 112 -9.28 -4.91 2.73
CA GLY A 112 -8.14 -5.27 3.57
C GLY A 112 -7.40 -4.06 4.13
N ASN A 113 -7.08 -3.09 3.29
CA ASN A 113 -6.37 -1.88 3.68
C ASN A 113 -7.14 -1.04 4.71
N VAL A 114 -8.49 -1.01 4.61
CA VAL A 114 -9.33 -0.27 5.58
C VAL A 114 -9.46 -1.00 6.90
N ILE A 115 -9.60 -2.33 6.87
CA ILE A 115 -9.95 -3.12 8.07
C ILE A 115 -8.73 -3.48 8.91
N ILE A 116 -7.55 -3.72 8.32
CA ILE A 116 -6.37 -4.13 9.08
C ILE A 116 -5.97 -3.13 10.17
N PRO A 117 -5.87 -1.81 9.93
CA PRO A 117 -5.57 -0.85 10.99
C PRO A 117 -6.59 -0.86 12.13
N ALA A 118 -7.87 -1.10 11.82
CA ALA A 118 -8.92 -1.22 12.84
C ALA A 118 -8.76 -2.49 13.69
N ILE A 119 -8.43 -3.62 13.07
CA ILE A 119 -8.13 -4.89 13.76
C ILE A 119 -6.89 -4.74 14.65
N ILE A 120 -5.84 -4.08 14.16
CA ILE A 120 -4.63 -3.79 14.94
C ILE A 120 -4.99 -2.96 16.17
N LYS A 121 -5.76 -1.90 15.98
CA LYS A 121 -6.21 -1.04 17.09
C LYS A 121 -7.06 -1.80 18.11
N LEU A 122 -7.96 -2.67 17.63
CA LEU A 122 -8.88 -3.43 18.49
C LEU A 122 -8.15 -4.47 19.37
N HIS A 123 -7.19 -5.18 18.79
CA HIS A 123 -6.59 -6.35 19.46
C HIS A 123 -5.19 -6.10 20.00
N PHE A 124 -4.49 -5.07 19.52
CA PHE A 124 -3.07 -4.80 19.80
C PHE A 124 -2.79 -3.32 20.08
N SER A 125 -3.68 -2.65 20.85
CA SER A 125 -3.55 -1.22 21.19
C SER A 125 -2.19 -0.84 21.79
N ASP A 126 -1.59 -1.75 22.59
CA ASP A 126 -0.30 -1.55 23.25
C ASP A 126 0.92 -1.93 22.38
N LYS A 127 0.69 -2.53 21.19
CA LYS A 127 1.71 -3.05 20.27
C LYS A 127 1.40 -2.70 18.82
N VAL A 128 0.78 -1.55 18.60
CA VAL A 128 0.36 -1.10 17.26
C VAL A 128 1.52 -1.10 16.30
N GLY A 129 2.68 -0.54 16.69
CA GLY A 129 3.85 -0.46 15.84
C GLY A 129 4.40 -1.83 15.46
N MET A 130 4.49 -2.76 16.43
CA MET A 130 4.98 -4.12 16.16
C MET A 130 4.09 -4.85 15.14
N VAL A 131 2.77 -4.81 15.30
CA VAL A 131 1.86 -5.52 14.39
C VAL A 131 1.77 -4.81 13.04
N THR A 132 1.83 -3.47 13.02
CA THR A 132 1.94 -2.69 11.77
C THR A 132 3.23 -3.03 11.02
N SER A 133 4.35 -3.22 11.72
CA SER A 133 5.63 -3.65 11.15
C SER A 133 5.51 -5.01 10.44
N ILE A 134 4.87 -5.99 11.07
CA ILE A 134 4.61 -7.31 10.46
C ILE A 134 3.76 -7.16 9.20
N TYR A 135 2.71 -6.35 9.26
CA TYR A 135 1.80 -6.09 8.16
C TYR A 135 2.49 -5.41 6.97
N THR A 136 3.18 -4.30 7.22
CA THR A 136 3.83 -3.52 6.15
C THR A 136 5.00 -4.26 5.52
N SER A 137 5.79 -4.97 6.32
CA SER A 137 6.90 -5.79 5.81
C SER A 137 6.40 -6.98 5.01
N GLY A 138 5.34 -7.65 5.46
CA GLY A 138 4.68 -8.70 4.70
C GLY A 138 4.21 -8.21 3.31
N MET A 139 3.62 -7.01 3.25
CA MET A 139 3.24 -6.38 1.99
C MET A 139 4.45 -6.14 1.07
N CYS A 140 5.55 -5.58 1.58
CA CYS A 140 6.74 -5.29 0.79
C CYS A 140 7.43 -6.56 0.29
N ILE A 141 7.57 -7.58 1.16
CA ILE A 141 8.16 -8.87 0.79
C ILE A 141 7.35 -9.52 -0.34
N PHE A 142 6.04 -9.60 -0.20
CA PHE A 142 5.19 -10.24 -1.21
C PHE A 142 4.95 -9.37 -2.44
N ALA A 143 5.15 -8.05 -2.36
CA ALA A 143 5.27 -7.22 -3.55
C ALA A 143 6.51 -7.61 -4.38
N ALA A 144 7.67 -7.78 -3.73
CA ALA A 144 8.90 -8.21 -4.38
C ALA A 144 8.80 -9.66 -4.90
N VAL A 145 8.23 -10.58 -4.11
CA VAL A 145 8.00 -11.97 -4.54
C VAL A 145 7.07 -12.00 -5.75
N GLY A 146 5.94 -11.25 -5.72
CA GLY A 146 5.00 -11.18 -6.83
C GLY A 146 5.65 -10.73 -8.13
N ALA A 147 6.44 -9.68 -8.08
CA ALA A 147 7.19 -9.20 -9.24
C ALA A 147 8.30 -10.17 -9.68
N GLY A 148 9.09 -10.68 -8.73
CA GLY A 148 10.29 -11.46 -9.01
C GLY A 148 10.03 -12.87 -9.53
N VAL A 149 8.98 -13.57 -9.03
CA VAL A 149 8.69 -14.95 -9.44
C VAL A 149 7.85 -15.02 -10.71
N SER A 150 7.21 -13.94 -11.15
CA SER A 150 6.25 -13.97 -12.26
C SER A 150 6.90 -14.37 -13.58
N VAL A 151 8.05 -13.82 -13.94
CA VAL A 151 8.76 -14.16 -15.18
C VAL A 151 9.31 -15.59 -15.14
N PRO A 152 10.02 -16.04 -14.09
CA PRO A 152 10.42 -17.43 -13.94
C PRO A 152 9.26 -18.43 -14.04
N LEU A 153 8.12 -18.16 -13.44
CA LEU A 153 6.95 -19.03 -13.54
C LEU A 153 6.36 -19.02 -14.96
N ALA A 154 6.19 -17.84 -15.55
CA ALA A 154 5.51 -17.70 -16.84
C ALA A 154 6.35 -18.27 -17.99
N LYS A 155 7.64 -17.90 -18.08
CA LYS A 155 8.57 -18.29 -19.14
C LYS A 155 9.42 -19.49 -18.75
N GLY A 156 10.03 -19.49 -17.55
CA GLY A 156 10.96 -20.53 -17.11
C GLY A 156 10.29 -21.89 -16.92
N MET A 157 9.13 -21.93 -16.26
CA MET A 157 8.34 -23.15 -16.06
C MET A 157 7.27 -23.38 -17.14
N GLY A 158 7.13 -22.46 -18.10
CA GLY A 158 6.16 -22.61 -19.20
C GLY A 158 4.69 -22.49 -18.80
N LEU A 159 4.38 -21.95 -17.61
CA LEU A 159 2.99 -21.83 -17.14
C LEU A 159 2.16 -20.79 -17.93
N GLY A 160 2.82 -19.90 -18.66
CA GLY A 160 2.17 -18.76 -19.28
C GLY A 160 1.68 -17.75 -18.25
N TRP A 161 1.23 -16.57 -18.69
CA TRP A 161 0.83 -15.50 -17.77
C TRP A 161 -0.45 -15.83 -16.99
N LYS A 162 -1.43 -16.55 -17.58
CA LYS A 162 -2.70 -16.90 -16.93
C LYS A 162 -2.49 -17.74 -15.68
N ASN A 163 -1.77 -18.85 -15.81
CA ASN A 163 -1.51 -19.75 -14.69
C ASN A 163 -0.56 -19.10 -13.66
N THR A 164 0.38 -18.27 -14.11
CA THR A 164 1.25 -17.50 -13.22
C THR A 164 0.44 -16.54 -12.32
N LEU A 165 -0.53 -15.84 -12.87
CA LEU A 165 -1.43 -15.00 -12.07
C LEU A 165 -2.38 -15.83 -11.20
N PHE A 166 -2.76 -17.03 -11.64
CA PHE A 166 -3.63 -17.93 -10.90
C PHE A 166 -2.94 -18.59 -9.69
N VAL A 167 -1.62 -18.68 -9.64
CA VAL A 167 -0.89 -19.20 -8.46
C VAL A 167 -1.29 -18.48 -7.17
N TRP A 168 -1.57 -17.19 -7.21
CA TRP A 168 -2.00 -16.39 -6.05
C TRP A 168 -3.37 -16.79 -5.50
N PHE A 169 -4.19 -17.50 -6.29
CA PHE A 169 -5.45 -18.09 -5.85
C PHE A 169 -5.26 -19.06 -4.68
N PHE A 170 -4.23 -19.92 -4.75
CA PHE A 170 -3.93 -20.89 -3.68
C PHE A 170 -3.47 -20.17 -2.40
N LEU A 171 -2.66 -19.11 -2.52
CA LEU A 171 -2.29 -18.30 -1.36
C LEU A 171 -3.53 -17.68 -0.70
N THR A 172 -4.49 -17.21 -1.50
CA THR A 172 -5.74 -16.64 -0.98
C THR A 172 -6.58 -17.69 -0.26
N ILE A 173 -6.66 -18.93 -0.78
CA ILE A 173 -7.35 -20.04 -0.08
C ILE A 173 -6.70 -20.32 1.28
N ILE A 174 -5.37 -20.44 1.32
CA ILE A 174 -4.65 -20.67 2.58
C ILE A 174 -4.96 -19.53 3.57
N THR A 175 -4.96 -18.29 3.09
CA THR A 175 -5.29 -17.13 3.92
C THR A 175 -6.71 -17.18 4.45
N ILE A 176 -7.68 -17.57 3.65
CA ILE A 176 -9.08 -17.75 4.07
C ILE A 176 -9.15 -18.81 5.17
N LEU A 177 -8.51 -19.95 5.00
CA LEU A 177 -8.51 -21.03 6.00
C LEU A 177 -7.91 -20.57 7.33
N ILE A 178 -6.82 -19.80 7.31
CA ILE A 178 -6.20 -19.21 8.51
C ILE A 178 -7.12 -18.18 9.16
N TRP A 179 -7.90 -17.43 8.34
CA TRP A 179 -8.77 -16.36 8.84
C TRP A 179 -10.12 -16.84 9.37
N LEU A 180 -10.65 -17.97 8.89
CA LEU A 180 -11.99 -18.51 9.28
C LEU A 180 -12.24 -18.61 10.79
N PRO A 181 -11.27 -19.02 11.65
CA PRO A 181 -11.48 -19.07 13.11
C PRO A 181 -11.84 -17.70 13.70
N GLN A 182 -11.33 -16.60 13.13
CA GLN A 182 -11.59 -15.25 13.62
C GLN A 182 -13.05 -14.83 13.37
N VAL A 183 -13.66 -15.30 12.28
CA VAL A 183 -15.05 -15.01 11.93
C VAL A 183 -16.01 -15.62 12.96
N LYS A 184 -15.68 -16.80 13.50
CA LYS A 184 -16.48 -17.49 14.53
C LYS A 184 -16.40 -16.78 15.89
N GLY A 185 -15.28 -16.12 16.17
CA GLY A 185 -15.04 -15.36 17.40
C GLY A 185 -15.70 -13.98 17.46
N ASP A 186 -16.13 -13.45 16.32
CA ASP A 186 -16.65 -12.08 16.15
C ASP A 186 -18.06 -11.86 16.77
N LYS A 187 -18.68 -12.90 17.35
CA LYS A 187 -20.00 -12.81 18.00
C LYS A 187 -20.05 -11.85 19.18
N ASN A 188 -18.90 -11.53 19.80
CA ASN A 188 -18.83 -10.65 20.97
C ASN A 188 -18.69 -9.15 20.62
N VAL A 189 -18.36 -8.81 19.37
CA VAL A 189 -18.22 -7.40 18.95
C VAL A 189 -19.58 -6.75 18.69
N GLN A 190 -20.61 -7.56 18.36
CA GLN A 190 -21.98 -7.05 18.19
C GLN A 190 -22.68 -6.70 19.52
N ALA A 191 -22.21 -7.24 20.64
CA ALA A 191 -22.80 -6.97 21.97
C ALA A 191 -22.35 -5.63 22.57
N ALA A 192 -21.25 -5.05 22.12
CA ALA A 192 -20.84 -3.70 22.46
C ALA A 192 -21.43 -2.67 21.48
N LYS A 193 -22.72 -2.76 21.18
CA LYS A 193 -23.49 -1.61 20.68
C LYS A 193 -23.63 -0.62 21.82
N THR A 194 -22.52 0.05 22.12
CA THR A 194 -22.56 1.29 22.87
C THR A 194 -23.49 2.23 22.10
N GLU A 195 -24.41 2.88 22.83
CA GLU A 195 -25.34 3.88 22.33
C GLU A 195 -24.70 4.70 21.23
N LYS A 196 -25.44 4.88 20.11
CA LYS A 196 -25.06 5.82 19.05
C LYS A 196 -24.95 7.23 19.66
N LYS A 197 -23.80 7.52 20.27
CA LYS A 197 -23.44 8.91 20.52
C LYS A 197 -23.39 9.57 19.15
N ASN A 198 -23.97 10.75 19.04
CA ASN A 198 -23.81 11.62 17.88
C ASN A 198 -22.34 11.99 17.74
N VAL A 199 -21.57 11.09 17.15
CA VAL A 199 -20.12 11.27 16.99
C VAL A 199 -19.92 12.08 15.72
N SER A 200 -19.19 13.18 15.81
CA SER A 200 -18.90 14.05 14.67
C SER A 200 -18.25 13.25 13.52
N SER A 201 -18.59 13.62 12.28
CA SER A 201 -18.03 12.96 11.10
C SER A 201 -16.50 13.05 11.10
N ILE A 202 -15.80 11.96 10.80
CA ILE A 202 -14.33 11.90 10.69
C ILE A 202 -13.79 12.94 9.69
N TRP A 203 -14.57 13.28 8.66
CA TRP A 203 -14.25 14.27 7.64
C TRP A 203 -14.16 15.71 8.18
N LYS A 204 -14.70 15.98 9.36
CA LYS A 204 -14.61 17.29 10.03
C LYS A 204 -13.36 17.43 10.91
N SER A 205 -12.64 16.34 11.17
CA SER A 205 -11.46 16.35 12.03
C SER A 205 -10.23 16.87 11.28
N PRO A 206 -9.59 17.97 11.72
CA PRO A 206 -8.34 18.45 11.12
C PRO A 206 -7.22 17.41 11.19
N LEU A 207 -7.12 16.67 12.31
CA LEU A 207 -6.12 15.63 12.47
C LEU A 207 -6.30 14.49 11.46
N ALA A 208 -7.55 14.11 11.16
CA ALA A 208 -7.85 13.12 10.14
C ALA A 208 -7.38 13.57 8.75
N TRP A 209 -7.53 14.85 8.43
CA TRP A 209 -7.03 15.41 7.17
C TRP A 209 -5.50 15.41 7.11
N TRP A 210 -4.79 15.71 8.21
CA TRP A 210 -3.32 15.66 8.21
C TRP A 210 -2.81 14.23 8.01
N VAL A 211 -3.45 13.21 8.62
CA VAL A 211 -3.13 11.81 8.38
C VAL A 211 -3.42 11.43 6.92
N THR A 212 -4.55 11.87 6.38
CA THR A 212 -4.94 11.61 4.98
C THR A 212 -3.98 12.24 3.98
N LEU A 213 -3.58 13.49 4.19
CA LEU A 213 -2.64 14.20 3.33
C LEU A 213 -1.24 13.57 3.40
N PHE A 214 -0.79 13.17 4.60
CA PHE A 214 0.47 12.46 4.77
C PHE A 214 0.46 11.13 3.98
N MET A 215 -0.62 10.35 4.10
CA MET A 215 -0.79 9.12 3.35
C MET A 215 -0.85 9.37 1.84
N GLY A 216 -1.58 10.39 1.40
CA GLY A 216 -1.69 10.74 -0.01
C GLY A 216 -0.37 11.20 -0.61
N ALA A 217 0.38 12.06 0.08
CA ALA A 217 1.67 12.57 -0.39
C ALA A 217 2.71 11.47 -0.52
N GLN A 218 2.83 10.57 0.49
CA GLN A 218 3.75 9.44 0.39
C GLN A 218 3.33 8.46 -0.73
N SER A 219 2.02 8.23 -0.92
CA SER A 219 1.53 7.36 -1.99
C SER A 219 1.77 7.96 -3.37
N LEU A 220 1.59 9.27 -3.53
CA LEU A 220 1.92 9.99 -4.77
C LEU A 220 3.39 9.81 -5.13
N LEU A 221 4.31 10.04 -4.16
CA LEU A 221 5.74 9.80 -4.35
C LEU A 221 6.02 8.36 -4.76
N PHE A 222 5.43 7.39 -4.04
CA PHE A 222 5.63 5.97 -4.29
C PHE A 222 5.21 5.58 -5.71
N TYR A 223 3.98 5.87 -6.12
CA TYR A 223 3.48 5.45 -7.43
C TYR A 223 4.17 6.20 -8.57
N SER A 224 4.56 7.46 -8.38
CA SER A 224 5.33 8.21 -9.38
C SER A 224 6.73 7.63 -9.55
N LEU A 225 7.42 7.27 -8.45
CA LEU A 225 8.74 6.65 -8.53
C LEU A 225 8.69 5.24 -9.11
N VAL A 226 7.70 4.44 -8.73
CA VAL A 226 7.51 3.10 -9.32
C VAL A 226 7.30 3.19 -10.83
N ALA A 227 6.56 4.19 -11.30
CA ALA A 227 6.32 4.39 -12.73
C ALA A 227 7.55 4.91 -13.49
N TRP A 228 8.28 5.86 -12.91
CA TRP A 228 9.24 6.65 -13.67
C TRP A 228 10.71 6.47 -13.28
N LEU A 229 11.03 5.83 -12.14
CA LEU A 229 12.40 5.64 -11.68
C LEU A 229 13.31 4.96 -12.72
N PRO A 230 12.91 3.86 -13.38
CA PRO A 230 13.74 3.24 -14.40
C PRO A 230 14.03 4.20 -15.57
N THR A 231 13.00 4.89 -16.05
CA THR A 231 13.12 5.83 -17.17
C THR A 231 14.06 7.00 -16.84
N ILE A 232 13.96 7.53 -15.60
CA ILE A 232 14.86 8.60 -15.14
C ILE A 232 16.30 8.10 -15.07
N VAL A 233 16.53 6.88 -14.60
CA VAL A 233 17.87 6.27 -14.53
C VAL A 233 18.48 6.10 -15.92
N VAL A 234 17.69 5.60 -16.91
CA VAL A 234 18.14 5.47 -18.30
C VAL A 234 18.42 6.82 -18.91
N SER A 235 17.61 7.85 -18.64
CA SER A 235 17.82 9.21 -19.16
C SER A 235 19.13 9.86 -18.71
N LYS A 236 19.75 9.34 -17.65
CA LYS A 236 21.06 9.75 -17.16
C LYS A 236 22.24 8.99 -17.80
N GLY A 237 21.98 8.21 -18.87
CA GLY A 237 23.00 7.46 -19.60
C GLY A 237 23.38 6.11 -19.00
N LEU A 238 22.62 5.62 -18.01
CA LEU A 238 22.82 4.29 -17.41
C LEU A 238 22.01 3.23 -18.20
N THR A 239 22.46 1.96 -18.14
CA THR A 239 21.85 0.88 -18.92
C THR A 239 20.45 0.52 -18.41
N GLU A 240 19.59 -0.02 -19.29
CA GLU A 240 18.26 -0.53 -18.91
C GLU A 240 18.33 -1.64 -17.85
N ALA A 241 19.34 -2.52 -17.96
CA ALA A 241 19.57 -3.57 -16.96
C ALA A 241 19.87 -2.98 -15.58
N PHE A 242 20.67 -1.92 -15.52
CA PHE A 242 20.94 -1.21 -14.27
C PHE A 242 19.68 -0.52 -13.74
N ALA A 243 18.89 0.11 -14.60
CA ALA A 243 17.64 0.75 -14.23
C ALA A 243 16.62 -0.25 -13.64
N GLY A 244 16.50 -1.43 -14.24
CA GLY A 244 15.69 -2.53 -13.71
C GLY A 244 16.15 -2.99 -12.31
N ASN A 245 17.48 -3.12 -12.13
CA ASN A 245 18.05 -3.46 -10.81
C ASN A 245 17.78 -2.36 -9.77
N MET A 246 17.79 -1.08 -10.16
CA MET A 246 17.44 0.03 -9.26
C MET A 246 15.96 0.00 -8.87
N ALA A 247 15.05 -0.36 -9.77
CA ALA A 247 13.64 -0.54 -9.44
C ALA A 247 13.43 -1.68 -8.43
N LEU A 248 14.13 -2.79 -8.59
CA LEU A 248 14.10 -3.90 -7.63
C LEU A 248 14.71 -3.47 -6.28
N LEU A 249 15.86 -2.81 -6.31
CA LEU A 249 16.54 -2.30 -5.11
C LEU A 249 15.65 -1.33 -4.33
N PHE A 250 14.91 -0.46 -5.05
CA PHE A 250 13.96 0.48 -4.45
C PHE A 250 12.88 -0.22 -3.63
N GLN A 251 12.40 -1.38 -4.06
CA GLN A 251 11.41 -2.16 -3.32
C GLN A 251 12.04 -2.93 -2.13
N LEU A 252 13.20 -3.54 -2.33
CA LEU A 252 13.82 -4.39 -1.32
C LEU A 252 14.40 -3.58 -0.15
N MET A 253 15.05 -2.45 -0.42
CA MET A 253 15.68 -1.63 0.61
C MET A 253 14.67 -0.86 1.47
N ALA A 254 13.40 -0.85 1.10
CA ALA A 254 12.32 -0.35 1.96
C ALA A 254 12.03 -1.28 3.15
N ILE A 255 12.30 -2.59 3.04
CA ILE A 255 11.93 -3.60 4.05
C ILE A 255 12.51 -3.27 5.43
N PRO A 256 13.80 -2.93 5.60
CA PRO A 256 14.33 -2.57 6.92
C PRO A 256 13.57 -1.42 7.59
N ALA A 257 13.22 -0.39 6.82
CA ALA A 257 12.46 0.75 7.35
C ALA A 257 11.02 0.35 7.72
N THR A 258 10.37 -0.50 6.92
CA THR A 258 9.02 -1.00 7.24
C THR A 258 8.99 -1.88 8.49
N LEU A 259 10.10 -2.51 8.85
CA LEU A 259 10.25 -3.25 10.10
C LEU A 259 10.51 -2.34 11.30
N VAL A 260 11.47 -1.44 11.16
CA VAL A 260 12.04 -0.68 12.30
C VAL A 260 11.13 0.50 12.68
N ILE A 261 10.67 1.29 11.71
CA ILE A 261 9.97 2.55 11.99
C ILE A 261 8.68 2.36 12.80
N PRO A 262 7.77 1.42 12.45
CA PRO A 262 6.56 1.22 13.27
C PRO A 262 6.87 0.72 14.68
N MET A 263 7.91 -0.12 14.86
CA MET A 263 8.33 -0.57 16.19
C MET A 263 8.85 0.57 17.06
N LEU A 264 9.50 1.58 16.45
CA LEU A 264 9.93 2.79 17.14
C LEU A 264 8.72 3.65 17.55
N CYS A 265 7.60 3.59 16.83
CA CYS A 265 6.36 4.30 17.20
C CYS A 265 5.81 3.83 18.54
N ASP A 266 6.02 2.57 18.95
CA ASP A 266 5.60 2.07 20.26
C ASP A 266 6.47 2.62 21.41
N LYS A 267 7.72 3.02 21.11
CA LYS A 267 8.67 3.49 22.11
C LYS A 267 8.73 5.03 22.21
N ILE A 268 8.51 5.71 21.09
CA ILE A 268 8.63 7.17 20.97
C ILE A 268 7.22 7.78 21.01
N LYS A 269 6.92 8.54 22.07
CA LYS A 269 5.60 9.17 22.25
C LYS A 269 5.29 10.23 21.19
N ASP A 270 6.29 10.99 20.77
CA ASP A 270 6.17 12.02 19.74
C ASP A 270 6.75 11.54 18.42
N GLN A 271 5.89 11.02 17.55
CA GLN A 271 6.32 10.46 16.28
C GLN A 271 6.80 11.51 15.26
N ARG A 272 6.71 12.81 15.55
CA ARG A 272 7.26 13.87 14.67
C ARG A 272 8.77 13.72 14.46
N VAL A 273 9.48 13.23 15.47
CA VAL A 273 10.94 12.94 15.35
C VAL A 273 11.18 11.87 14.27
N LEU A 274 10.37 10.82 14.23
CA LEU A 274 10.46 9.77 13.22
C LEU A 274 10.09 10.29 11.83
N VAL A 275 9.02 11.11 11.72
CA VAL A 275 8.64 11.78 10.47
C VAL A 275 9.81 12.59 9.93
N PHE A 276 10.40 13.43 10.76
CA PHE A 276 11.52 14.28 10.36
C PHE A 276 12.73 13.47 9.89
N ALA A 277 13.13 12.44 10.65
CA ALA A 277 14.25 11.58 10.29
C ALA A 277 14.02 10.87 8.95
N VAL A 278 12.82 10.30 8.75
CA VAL A 278 12.43 9.62 7.50
C VAL A 278 12.43 10.60 6.32
N CYS A 279 11.87 11.79 6.48
CA CYS A 279 11.81 12.79 5.41
C CYS A 279 13.18 13.37 5.07
N VAL A 280 14.08 13.54 6.04
CA VAL A 280 15.47 13.98 5.80
C VAL A 280 16.23 12.93 4.97
N ILE A 281 16.13 11.65 5.34
CA ILE A 281 16.76 10.55 4.59
C ILE A 281 16.17 10.50 3.16
N TYR A 282 14.85 10.62 3.02
CA TYR A 282 14.18 10.60 1.72
C TYR A 282 14.61 11.79 0.85
N ALA A 283 14.65 13.01 1.41
CA ALA A 283 15.08 14.22 0.71
C ALA A 283 16.57 14.16 0.31
N ALA A 284 17.43 13.64 1.18
CA ALA A 284 18.85 13.43 0.86
C ALA A 284 19.03 12.44 -0.30
N GLY A 285 18.29 11.33 -0.29
CA GLY A 285 18.25 10.37 -1.40
C GLY A 285 17.76 11.01 -2.69
N MET A 286 16.68 11.79 -2.64
CA MET A 286 16.13 12.47 -3.81
C MET A 286 17.04 13.57 -4.36
N ALA A 287 17.71 14.33 -3.49
CA ALA A 287 18.70 15.32 -3.89
C ALA A 287 19.90 14.65 -4.57
N LEU A 288 20.40 13.54 -4.01
CA LEU A 288 21.46 12.76 -4.63
C LEU A 288 21.02 12.15 -5.97
N PHE A 289 19.77 11.70 -6.07
CA PHE A 289 19.17 11.20 -7.31
C PHE A 289 19.10 12.30 -8.39
N LEU A 290 18.84 13.55 -8.00
CA LEU A 290 18.80 14.69 -8.91
C LEU A 290 20.19 14.96 -9.53
N VAL A 291 21.23 15.02 -8.70
CA VAL A 291 22.59 15.43 -9.16
C VAL A 291 23.48 14.25 -9.57
N GLY A 292 23.18 13.03 -9.12
CA GLY A 292 23.98 11.84 -9.39
C GLY A 292 23.96 11.45 -10.87
N GLN A 293 25.17 11.15 -11.41
CA GLN A 293 25.35 10.72 -12.80
C GLN A 293 26.09 9.37 -12.89
N THR A 294 26.62 8.87 -11.78
CA THR A 294 27.35 7.59 -11.76
C THR A 294 26.49 6.48 -11.17
N ALA A 295 26.77 5.23 -11.56
CA ALA A 295 26.08 4.06 -11.03
C ALA A 295 26.13 3.98 -9.50
N VAL A 296 27.29 4.33 -8.88
CA VAL A 296 27.46 4.31 -7.43
C VAL A 296 26.58 5.34 -6.75
N LEU A 297 26.58 6.61 -7.20
CA LEU A 297 25.75 7.66 -6.62
C LEU A 297 24.27 7.35 -6.79
N MET A 298 23.89 6.79 -7.94
CA MET A 298 22.51 6.38 -8.21
C MET A 298 22.06 5.25 -7.27
N THR A 299 22.93 4.26 -7.03
CA THR A 299 22.63 3.17 -6.08
C THR A 299 22.42 3.71 -4.66
N ILE A 300 23.32 4.60 -4.18
CA ILE A 300 23.18 5.23 -2.86
C ILE A 300 21.90 6.06 -2.77
N ALA A 301 21.59 6.84 -3.81
CA ALA A 301 20.37 7.63 -3.89
C ALA A 301 19.13 6.75 -3.75
N VAL A 302 19.06 5.66 -4.53
CA VAL A 302 17.91 4.73 -4.51
C VAL A 302 17.78 4.04 -3.15
N VAL A 303 18.88 3.65 -2.50
CA VAL A 303 18.84 3.07 -1.13
C VAL A 303 18.25 4.05 -0.13
N LEU A 304 18.72 5.31 -0.12
CA LEU A 304 18.20 6.34 0.78
C LEU A 304 16.72 6.64 0.50
N MET A 305 16.35 6.75 -0.78
CA MET A 305 14.95 6.94 -1.19
C MET A 305 14.06 5.78 -0.73
N SER A 306 14.54 4.55 -0.85
CA SER A 306 13.81 3.35 -0.40
C SER A 306 13.56 3.35 1.10
N ILE A 307 14.57 3.71 1.90
CA ILE A 307 14.42 3.81 3.35
C ILE A 307 13.39 4.89 3.71
N GLY A 308 13.46 6.05 3.06
CA GLY A 308 12.49 7.12 3.22
C GLY A 308 11.07 6.70 2.84
N MET A 309 10.92 5.99 1.72
CA MET A 309 9.63 5.46 1.24
C MET A 309 9.07 4.42 2.22
N GLY A 310 9.85 3.41 2.60
CA GLY A 310 9.42 2.37 3.53
C GLY A 310 9.02 2.94 4.90
N GLY A 311 9.78 3.92 5.40
CA GLY A 311 9.45 4.63 6.64
C GLY A 311 8.15 5.43 6.54
N SER A 312 7.95 6.19 5.46
CA SER A 312 6.77 7.03 5.28
C SER A 312 5.48 6.23 5.10
N ILE A 313 5.51 5.12 4.33
CA ILE A 313 4.34 4.24 4.18
C ILE A 313 3.97 3.57 5.51
N SER A 314 4.95 3.13 6.27
CA SER A 314 4.73 2.50 7.57
C SER A 314 4.19 3.47 8.61
N LEU A 315 4.70 4.71 8.65
CA LEU A 315 4.18 5.77 9.50
C LEU A 315 2.74 6.13 9.14
N SER A 316 2.40 6.22 7.85
CA SER A 316 1.03 6.56 7.42
C SER A 316 0.01 5.52 7.91
N ILE A 317 0.35 4.25 7.84
CA ILE A 317 -0.51 3.15 8.33
C ILE A 317 -0.55 3.14 9.86
N ALA A 318 0.59 3.34 10.54
CA ALA A 318 0.64 3.40 11.98
C ALA A 318 -0.20 4.57 12.53
N PHE A 319 -0.17 5.74 11.89
CA PHE A 319 -0.96 6.91 12.31
C PHE A 319 -2.46 6.65 12.28
N ILE A 320 -2.97 5.86 11.33
CA ILE A 320 -4.39 5.48 11.30
C ILE A 320 -4.80 4.85 12.62
N SER A 321 -4.02 3.90 13.12
CA SER A 321 -4.30 3.22 14.39
C SER A 321 -3.95 4.08 15.62
N LEU A 322 -2.82 4.80 15.59
CA LEU A 322 -2.33 5.59 16.73
C LEU A 322 -3.14 6.86 16.99
N ARG A 323 -3.70 7.47 15.94
CA ARG A 323 -4.49 8.73 16.04
C ARG A 323 -5.98 8.47 16.29
N SER A 324 -6.41 7.22 16.24
CA SER A 324 -7.78 6.82 16.50
C SER A 324 -7.97 6.38 17.95
N PRO A 325 -9.03 6.86 18.65
CA PRO A 325 -9.31 6.45 20.03
C PRO A 325 -9.73 4.98 20.13
N ASN A 326 -10.47 4.49 19.12
CA ASN A 326 -11.00 3.12 19.07
C ASN A 326 -10.92 2.52 17.64
N SER A 327 -11.31 1.26 17.50
CA SER A 327 -11.24 0.52 16.22
C SER A 327 -12.22 1.04 15.17
N GLU A 328 -13.38 1.54 15.59
CA GLU A 328 -14.38 2.11 14.68
C GLU A 328 -13.82 3.38 14.03
N ARG A 329 -13.26 4.29 14.83
CA ARG A 329 -12.59 5.50 14.33
C ARG A 329 -11.36 5.17 13.47
N ALA A 330 -10.61 4.12 13.80
CA ALA A 330 -9.49 3.66 12.96
C ALA A 330 -9.99 3.17 11.59
N SER A 331 -11.12 2.46 11.53
CA SER A 331 -11.73 2.04 10.27
C SER A 331 -12.22 3.24 9.45
N GLN A 332 -12.90 4.20 10.08
CA GLN A 332 -13.36 5.43 9.42
C GLN A 332 -12.19 6.27 8.90
N LEU A 333 -11.15 6.47 9.71
CA LEU A 333 -9.93 7.20 9.31
C LEU A 333 -9.20 6.48 8.17
N SER A 334 -9.11 5.15 8.23
CA SER A 334 -8.52 4.35 7.17
C SER A 334 -9.30 4.50 5.86
N GLY A 335 -10.64 4.41 5.93
CA GLY A 335 -11.52 4.62 4.76
C GLY A 335 -11.33 6.00 4.13
N MET A 336 -11.31 7.07 4.94
CA MET A 336 -11.04 8.43 4.49
C MET A 336 -9.65 8.57 3.87
N SER A 337 -8.62 8.06 4.54
CA SER A 337 -7.23 8.18 4.10
C SER A 337 -6.98 7.37 2.81
N GLN A 338 -7.56 6.19 2.69
CA GLN A 338 -7.47 5.37 1.47
C GLN A 338 -8.21 6.03 0.30
N SER A 339 -9.42 6.57 0.53
CA SER A 339 -10.18 7.21 -0.53
C SER A 339 -9.53 8.50 -1.01
N ALA A 340 -9.47 9.52 -0.18
CA ALA A 340 -8.93 10.83 -0.56
C ALA A 340 -7.41 10.76 -0.84
N GLY A 341 -6.66 9.95 -0.08
CA GLY A 341 -5.23 9.77 -0.27
C GLY A 341 -4.88 9.13 -1.60
N TYR A 342 -5.60 8.08 -2.04
CA TYR A 342 -5.32 7.47 -3.35
C TYR A 342 -5.84 8.28 -4.53
N LEU A 343 -6.92 9.07 -4.38
CA LEU A 343 -7.29 10.05 -5.41
C LEU A 343 -6.17 11.07 -5.62
N PHE A 344 -5.59 11.57 -4.54
CA PHE A 344 -4.44 12.46 -4.61
C PHE A 344 -3.23 11.75 -5.23
N ALA A 345 -2.94 10.52 -4.83
CA ALA A 345 -1.83 9.74 -5.35
C ALA A 345 -1.95 9.40 -6.85
N ALA A 346 -3.17 9.17 -7.36
CA ALA A 346 -3.41 8.82 -8.75
C ALA A 346 -2.98 9.93 -9.74
N VAL A 347 -2.95 11.17 -9.29
CA VAL A 347 -2.49 12.32 -10.10
C VAL A 347 -0.98 12.27 -10.35
N GLY A 348 -0.20 11.68 -9.43
CA GLY A 348 1.26 11.75 -9.43
C GLY A 348 1.92 11.24 -10.71
N PRO A 349 1.74 9.97 -11.12
CA PRO A 349 2.38 9.42 -12.33
C PRO A 349 1.98 10.17 -13.60
N ILE A 350 0.71 10.57 -13.72
CA ILE A 350 0.18 11.30 -14.88
C ILE A 350 0.81 12.69 -14.97
N LEU A 351 0.78 13.43 -13.86
CA LEU A 351 1.36 14.79 -13.81
C LEU A 351 2.86 14.77 -14.06
N THR A 352 3.57 13.78 -13.54
CA THR A 352 5.00 13.60 -13.75
C THR A 352 5.34 13.40 -15.24
N GLY A 353 4.61 12.51 -15.92
CA GLY A 353 4.75 12.27 -17.36
C GLY A 353 4.41 13.50 -18.17
N PHE A 354 3.31 14.17 -17.87
CA PHE A 354 2.89 15.41 -18.55
C PHE A 354 3.93 16.54 -18.43
N ILE A 355 4.52 16.72 -17.25
CA ILE A 355 5.58 17.72 -17.06
C ILE A 355 6.82 17.37 -17.88
N TYR A 356 7.16 16.08 -17.97
CA TYR A 356 8.26 15.64 -18.83
C TYR A 356 7.97 15.92 -20.29
N ASP A 357 6.79 15.60 -20.79
CA ASP A 357 6.39 15.85 -22.18
C ASP A 357 6.47 17.35 -22.56
N LEU A 358 6.12 18.24 -21.62
CA LEU A 358 6.20 19.68 -21.82
C LEU A 358 7.63 20.25 -21.81
N LYS A 359 8.52 19.69 -21.00
CA LYS A 359 9.83 20.27 -20.68
C LYS A 359 11.00 19.42 -21.15
N THR A 360 10.77 18.20 -21.62
CA THR A 360 11.76 17.20 -22.07
C THR A 360 12.93 16.99 -21.10
N THR A 361 12.67 17.20 -19.79
CA THR A 361 13.67 17.03 -18.74
C THR A 361 13.05 16.42 -17.48
N TRP A 362 13.79 15.50 -16.85
CA TRP A 362 13.41 14.91 -15.56
C TRP A 362 13.78 15.76 -14.35
N THR A 363 14.56 16.82 -14.55
CA THR A 363 14.98 17.71 -13.45
C THR A 363 13.78 18.33 -12.73
N ILE A 364 12.79 18.82 -13.47
CA ILE A 364 11.60 19.47 -12.89
C ILE A 364 10.76 18.48 -12.10
N PRO A 365 10.37 17.28 -12.62
CA PRO A 365 9.68 16.27 -11.84
C PRO A 365 10.42 15.89 -10.54
N VAL A 366 11.74 15.68 -10.59
CA VAL A 366 12.52 15.31 -9.40
C VAL A 366 12.56 16.44 -8.37
N VAL A 367 12.68 17.70 -8.79
CA VAL A 367 12.56 18.87 -7.90
C VAL A 367 11.17 18.93 -7.24
N LEU A 368 10.11 18.67 -8.00
CA LEU A 368 8.75 18.61 -7.44
C LEU A 368 8.60 17.47 -6.42
N PHE A 369 9.28 16.34 -6.61
CA PHE A 369 9.30 15.28 -5.59
C PHE A 369 10.00 15.73 -4.31
N ILE A 370 11.08 16.54 -4.39
CA ILE A 370 11.71 17.12 -3.20
C ILE A 370 10.73 18.05 -2.48
N ILE A 371 10.03 18.91 -3.20
CA ILE A 371 9.01 19.81 -2.64
C ILE A 371 7.89 18.98 -1.98
N LEU A 372 7.48 17.89 -2.61
CA LEU A 372 6.47 16.99 -2.06
C LEU A 372 6.94 16.27 -0.79
N ILE A 373 8.25 15.96 -0.68
CA ILE A 373 8.82 15.41 0.57
C ILE A 373 8.78 16.47 1.69
N VAL A 374 9.05 17.74 1.40
CA VAL A 374 8.88 18.84 2.37
C VAL A 374 7.42 18.97 2.80
N PHE A 375 6.47 18.89 1.86
CA PHE A 375 5.04 18.85 2.16
C PHE A 375 4.66 17.62 3.00
N LEU A 376 5.24 16.47 2.71
CA LEU A 376 5.07 15.25 3.51
C LEU A 376 5.54 15.47 4.96
N ALA A 377 6.71 16.08 5.16
CA ALA A 377 7.25 16.41 6.49
C ALA A 377 6.32 17.38 7.23
N PHE A 378 5.78 18.39 6.53
CA PHE A 378 4.82 19.33 7.08
C PHE A 378 3.54 18.63 7.54
N CYS A 379 2.90 17.82 6.69
CA CYS A 379 1.72 17.02 7.07
C CYS A 379 2.02 16.10 8.24
N GLY A 380 3.17 15.42 8.21
CA GLY A 380 3.60 14.51 9.26
C GLY A 380 3.85 15.19 10.60
N ASN A 381 4.27 16.44 10.61
CA ASN A 381 4.42 17.21 11.85
C ASN A 381 3.07 17.40 12.57
N PHE A 382 1.98 17.56 11.86
CA PHE A 382 0.64 17.64 12.46
C PHE A 382 0.03 16.25 12.73
N ALA A 383 0.26 15.28 11.84
CA ALA A 383 -0.21 13.91 12.01
C ALA A 383 0.57 13.14 13.10
N GLY A 384 1.80 13.58 13.43
CA GLY A 384 2.73 12.87 14.33
C GLY A 384 2.36 12.91 15.81
N ARG A 385 1.29 13.60 16.23
CA ARG A 385 0.85 13.71 17.63
C ARG A 385 -0.66 13.89 17.74
N GLY A 386 -1.17 13.69 18.96
CA GLY A 386 -2.59 13.87 19.27
C GLY A 386 -3.41 12.61 18.96
N ILE A 387 -4.68 12.66 19.35
CA ILE A 387 -5.70 11.63 19.09
C ILE A 387 -6.96 12.37 18.61
N ILE A 388 -7.69 11.78 17.68
CA ILE A 388 -8.95 12.33 17.17
C ILE A 388 -9.95 12.38 18.33
N LYS A 389 -10.52 13.56 18.60
CA LYS A 389 -11.51 13.75 19.66
C LYS A 389 -12.84 13.09 19.30
N GLU A 390 -13.53 12.58 20.31
CA GLU A 390 -14.90 12.05 20.23
C GLU A 390 -15.89 13.11 20.71
N ASP A 391 -15.93 14.28 20.02
CA ASP A 391 -16.90 15.33 20.37
C ASP A 391 -18.27 15.00 19.78
#